data_9ca3b799782de04c43d7539777d54388
#
_entry.id   9ca3b799782de04c43d7539777d54388
#
_cell.length_a   1.000
_cell.length_b   1.000
_cell.length_c   1.000
_cell.angle_alpha   90.00
_cell.angle_beta   90.00
_cell.angle_gamma   90.00
#
_symmetry.space_group_name_H-M   'P 1'
#
loop_
_entity.id
_entity.type
_entity.pdbx_description
1 polymer ?
#
loop_
_entity_poly.entity_id
_entity_poly.type
_entity_poly.pdbx_seq_one_letter_code
_entity_poly.pdbx_strand_id
1 'polypeptide(L)'
;MKHILESDHHVGDWLTQHQFPAYRRKQIQRWLFQGRAEGFDDMSDLPKALRDQVSENFQIWTTKVVEHQKSADGTEKLLLELQDGGRIECVLLREENRRTICISSQVGCAMGCVFCASGLDGVDRNLTTGEIVEQMLRLQRLLPEQERLSHIVVMGMGEPLANLDRLLPALDQASSPDGLGISARRITISTVGLPPAITRLAKLNSRYHLAVSLHAPNDELRNEIVHVNSNIGIQTILDAADHYFEVSSRRLTFEYVLLADVNDRPEHAHQLASLLKARNVLLNVIPYNPVAGLPYRTPSSKAIGNFRAILLKANINIQFRQRKGDDIDAACGQLRRKTVKTTELVDIEPLNSVSYTHLTLPTKREV
;
A
#
# COMPACT_ATOMS: atom_id res chain seq x y z
N MET A 1 -6.04 -4.16 24.54
CA MET A 1 -6.86 -2.95 24.24
C MET A 1 -6.77 -2.65 22.75
N LYS A 2 -7.78 -2.04 22.14
CA LYS A 2 -7.81 -1.70 20.72
C LYS A 2 -7.31 -0.29 20.46
N HIS A 3 -6.85 -0.04 19.23
CA HIS A 3 -6.45 1.30 18.82
C HIS A 3 -7.66 2.24 18.86
N ILE A 4 -7.48 3.45 19.38
CA ILE A 4 -8.59 4.42 19.57
C ILE A 4 -9.25 4.85 18.26
N LEU A 5 -8.56 4.73 17.12
CA LEU A 5 -9.08 5.03 15.78
C LEU A 5 -9.50 3.77 15.00
N GLU A 6 -9.73 2.64 15.70
CA GLU A 6 -10.24 1.41 15.09
C GLU A 6 -11.68 1.59 14.57
N SER A 7 -11.96 1.04 13.38
CA SER A 7 -13.27 1.21 12.73
C SER A 7 -14.40 0.41 13.38
N ASP A 8 -14.08 -0.78 13.90
CA ASP A 8 -15.09 -1.69 14.49
C ASP A 8 -15.48 -1.35 15.94
N HIS A 9 -14.71 -0.48 16.58
CA HIS A 9 -14.96 -0.04 17.94
C HIS A 9 -14.78 1.48 17.99
N HIS A 10 -15.75 2.17 17.41
CA HIS A 10 -15.69 3.60 17.34
C HIS A 10 -15.63 4.23 18.72
N VAL A 11 -14.57 4.98 18.97
CA VAL A 11 -14.51 5.85 20.14
C VAL A 11 -15.75 6.76 20.23
N GLY A 12 -16.39 7.08 19.09
CA GLY A 12 -17.63 7.83 19.06
C GLY A 12 -18.81 7.11 19.72
N ASP A 13 -18.98 5.83 19.48
CA ASP A 13 -20.05 5.03 20.09
C ASP A 13 -19.79 4.85 21.59
N TRP A 14 -18.52 4.59 21.95
CA TRP A 14 -18.09 4.53 23.33
C TRP A 14 -18.35 5.84 24.08
N LEU A 15 -18.01 6.99 23.47
CA LEU A 15 -18.29 8.31 24.05
C LEU A 15 -19.80 8.51 24.30
N THR A 16 -20.64 8.10 23.35
CA THR A 16 -22.10 8.20 23.45
C THR A 16 -22.62 7.33 24.60
N GLN A 17 -22.15 6.07 24.70
CA GLN A 17 -22.52 5.15 25.78
C GLN A 17 -22.13 5.64 27.17
N HIS A 18 -21.02 6.38 27.27
CA HIS A 18 -20.50 6.96 28.52
C HIS A 18 -20.94 8.43 28.73
N GLN A 19 -21.96 8.89 27.97
CA GLN A 19 -22.58 10.22 28.08
C GLN A 19 -21.61 11.38 27.84
N PHE A 20 -20.54 11.16 27.07
CA PHE A 20 -19.67 12.23 26.62
C PHE A 20 -20.18 12.85 25.30
N PRO A 21 -20.04 14.18 25.13
CA PRO A 21 -20.44 14.85 23.88
C PRO A 21 -19.72 14.30 22.65
N ALA A 22 -20.47 14.07 21.56
CA ALA A 22 -19.95 13.47 20.31
C ALA A 22 -18.77 14.26 19.69
N TYR A 23 -18.68 15.58 19.91
CA TYR A 23 -17.58 16.40 19.39
C TYR A 23 -16.22 16.05 19.98
N ARG A 24 -16.17 15.35 21.13
CA ARG A 24 -14.93 14.87 21.77
C ARG A 24 -14.14 13.93 20.85
N ARG A 25 -14.84 13.16 19.99
CA ARG A 25 -14.18 12.36 18.94
C ARG A 25 -13.27 13.20 18.05
N LYS A 26 -13.77 14.36 17.59
CA LYS A 26 -12.98 15.27 16.74
C LYS A 26 -11.77 15.85 17.48
N GLN A 27 -11.92 16.18 18.76
CA GLN A 27 -10.80 16.65 19.56
C GLN A 27 -9.71 15.57 19.68
N ILE A 28 -10.09 14.33 19.99
CA ILE A 28 -9.15 13.19 20.03
C ILE A 28 -8.44 13.03 18.67
N GLN A 29 -9.19 13.04 17.57
CA GLN A 29 -8.60 12.94 16.22
C GLN A 29 -7.59 14.07 15.96
N ARG A 30 -7.94 15.31 16.27
CA ARG A 30 -7.02 16.44 16.11
C ARG A 30 -5.74 16.29 16.92
N TRP A 31 -5.87 15.86 18.18
CA TRP A 31 -4.70 15.60 19.01
C TRP A 31 -3.77 14.54 18.40
N LEU A 32 -4.32 13.46 17.88
CA LEU A 32 -3.52 12.38 17.29
C LEU A 32 -2.86 12.80 15.97
N PHE A 33 -3.63 13.42 15.07
CA PHE A 33 -3.15 13.73 13.72
C PHE A 33 -2.47 15.10 13.60
N GLN A 34 -2.93 16.13 14.31
CA GLN A 34 -2.42 17.49 14.18
C GLN A 34 -1.55 17.88 15.38
N GLY A 35 -1.98 17.55 16.59
CA GLY A 35 -1.25 17.78 17.82
C GLY A 35 -0.12 16.78 18.08
N ARG A 36 -0.08 15.68 17.33
CA ARG A 36 0.94 14.62 17.47
C ARG A 36 1.08 14.11 18.91
N ALA A 37 -0.04 13.99 19.64
CA ALA A 37 -0.04 13.52 21.01
C ALA A 37 0.59 12.13 21.17
N GLU A 38 1.49 11.95 22.11
CA GLU A 38 2.11 10.67 22.45
C GLU A 38 1.26 9.83 23.40
N GLY A 39 0.52 10.54 24.27
CA GLY A 39 -0.37 9.96 25.27
C GLY A 39 -1.67 10.73 25.40
N PHE A 40 -2.63 10.15 26.12
CA PHE A 40 -3.89 10.83 26.39
C PHE A 40 -3.73 12.04 27.32
N ASP A 41 -2.66 12.07 28.10
CA ASP A 41 -2.35 13.21 28.99
C ASP A 41 -1.97 14.47 28.23
N ASP A 42 -1.45 14.35 27.01
CA ASP A 42 -1.15 15.49 26.16
C ASP A 42 -2.40 16.23 25.68
N MET A 43 -3.57 15.57 25.71
CA MET A 43 -4.84 16.08 25.20
C MET A 43 -5.48 17.05 26.20
N SER A 44 -4.83 18.20 26.44
CA SER A 44 -5.13 19.12 27.52
C SER A 44 -6.52 19.78 27.48
N ASP A 45 -7.17 19.85 26.30
CA ASP A 45 -8.54 20.36 26.14
C ASP A 45 -9.61 19.31 26.42
N LEU A 46 -9.22 18.05 26.72
CA LEU A 46 -10.14 17.01 27.20
C LEU A 46 -10.21 17.03 28.73
N PRO A 47 -11.40 16.86 29.32
CA PRO A 47 -11.54 16.68 30.75
C PRO A 47 -10.69 15.53 31.27
N LYS A 48 -10.06 15.68 32.43
CA LYS A 48 -9.22 14.65 33.03
C LYS A 48 -9.97 13.31 33.15
N ALA A 49 -11.20 13.33 33.64
CA ALA A 49 -12.03 12.12 33.78
C ALA A 49 -12.23 11.40 32.42
N LEU A 50 -12.34 12.14 31.32
CA LEU A 50 -12.42 11.52 29.99
C LEU A 50 -11.08 10.91 29.57
N ARG A 51 -9.95 11.61 29.81
CA ARG A 51 -8.62 11.08 29.49
C ARG A 51 -8.33 9.79 30.24
N ASP A 52 -8.62 9.77 31.56
CA ASP A 52 -8.45 8.59 32.40
C ASP A 52 -9.28 7.41 31.87
N GLN A 53 -10.58 7.59 31.61
CA GLN A 53 -11.47 6.55 31.10
C GLN A 53 -11.07 6.07 29.69
N VAL A 54 -10.68 6.96 28.80
CA VAL A 54 -10.23 6.58 27.44
C VAL A 54 -8.94 5.77 27.52
N SER A 55 -8.00 6.11 28.42
CA SER A 55 -6.74 5.37 28.59
C SER A 55 -6.93 3.96 29.15
N GLU A 56 -7.99 3.73 29.92
CA GLU A 56 -8.35 2.39 30.43
C GLU A 56 -8.97 1.47 29.36
N ASN A 57 -9.56 2.05 28.31
CA ASN A 57 -10.32 1.29 27.29
C ASN A 57 -9.62 1.20 25.94
N PHE A 58 -8.76 2.16 25.59
CA PHE A 58 -8.12 2.29 24.30
C PHE A 58 -6.61 2.48 24.41
N GLN A 59 -5.92 2.22 23.29
CA GLN A 59 -4.50 2.54 23.11
C GLN A 59 -4.31 3.44 21.88
N ILE A 60 -3.35 4.35 21.96
CA ILE A 60 -2.88 5.13 20.82
C ILE A 60 -1.87 4.30 20.01
N TRP A 61 -1.04 3.54 20.72
CA TRP A 61 0.03 2.73 20.15
C TRP A 61 -0.24 1.25 20.39
N THR A 62 -0.54 0.53 19.33
CA THR A 62 -0.74 -0.93 19.33
C THR A 62 0.43 -1.66 18.68
N THR A 63 1.36 -0.92 18.06
CA THR A 63 2.56 -1.46 17.43
C THR A 63 3.82 -1.01 18.18
N LYS A 64 4.93 -1.69 17.95
CA LYS A 64 6.26 -1.33 18.45
C LYS A 64 7.19 -1.06 17.28
N VAL A 65 7.92 0.05 17.30
CA VAL A 65 9.01 0.30 16.35
C VAL A 65 10.18 -0.59 16.73
N VAL A 66 10.47 -1.58 15.90
CA VAL A 66 11.59 -2.53 16.10
C VAL A 66 12.86 -2.00 15.46
N GLU A 67 12.74 -1.38 14.28
CA GLU A 67 13.86 -0.84 13.54
C GLU A 67 13.47 0.46 12.86
N HIS A 68 14.39 1.43 12.86
CA HIS A 68 14.27 2.68 12.13
C HIS A 68 15.51 2.88 11.28
N GLN A 69 15.38 2.82 9.98
CA GLN A 69 16.46 2.99 9.01
C GLN A 69 16.32 4.33 8.29
N LYS A 70 17.47 4.95 8.01
CA LYS A 70 17.56 6.22 7.27
C LYS A 70 18.52 6.07 6.11
N SER A 71 18.04 6.43 4.93
CA SER A 71 18.82 6.48 3.70
C SER A 71 19.50 7.85 3.54
N ALA A 72 20.61 7.87 2.80
CA ALA A 72 21.31 9.10 2.45
C ALA A 72 20.45 10.08 1.62
N ASP A 73 19.44 9.58 0.90
CA ASP A 73 18.51 10.39 0.11
C ASP A 73 17.34 10.99 0.95
N GLY A 74 17.37 10.79 2.27
CA GLY A 74 16.36 11.26 3.21
C GLY A 74 15.14 10.34 3.33
N THR A 75 15.11 9.19 2.66
CA THR A 75 14.08 8.17 2.86
C THR A 75 14.24 7.53 4.24
N GLU A 76 13.14 7.33 4.95
CA GLU A 76 13.15 6.63 6.24
C GLU A 76 12.18 5.46 6.22
N LYS A 77 12.61 4.32 6.75
CA LYS A 77 11.82 3.10 6.85
C LYS A 77 11.67 2.68 8.30
N LEU A 78 10.45 2.33 8.69
CA LEU A 78 10.15 1.74 9.99
C LEU A 78 9.76 0.27 9.81
N LEU A 79 10.32 -0.60 10.64
CA LEU A 79 9.84 -1.95 10.89
C LEU A 79 8.99 -1.91 12.15
N LEU A 80 7.70 -2.24 12.02
CA LEU A 80 6.74 -2.26 13.10
C LEU A 80 6.39 -3.70 13.47
N GLU A 81 6.42 -4.01 14.76
CA GLU A 81 5.93 -5.26 15.32
C GLU A 81 4.51 -5.03 15.88
N LEU A 82 3.59 -5.87 15.46
CA LEU A 82 2.17 -5.86 15.84
C LEU A 82 1.98 -6.62 17.15
N GLN A 83 0.79 -6.51 17.77
CA GLN A 83 0.50 -7.17 19.07
C GLN A 83 0.57 -8.70 19.02
N ASP A 84 0.33 -9.29 17.85
CA ASP A 84 0.41 -10.73 17.61
C ASP A 84 1.80 -11.23 17.20
N GLY A 85 2.81 -10.32 17.19
CA GLY A 85 4.17 -10.60 16.75
C GLY A 85 4.37 -10.50 15.23
N GLY A 86 3.32 -10.26 14.44
CA GLY A 86 3.43 -9.97 13.02
C GLY A 86 4.27 -8.71 12.78
N ARG A 87 4.97 -8.65 11.64
CA ARG A 87 5.83 -7.51 11.32
C ARG A 87 5.49 -6.92 9.97
N ILE A 88 5.49 -5.61 9.91
CA ILE A 88 5.25 -4.84 8.68
C ILE A 88 6.27 -3.72 8.55
N GLU A 89 6.53 -3.30 7.32
CA GLU A 89 7.35 -2.14 7.04
C GLU A 89 6.50 -1.01 6.44
N CYS A 90 6.86 0.23 6.78
CA CYS A 90 6.31 1.44 6.16
C CYS A 90 7.42 2.46 5.94
N VAL A 91 7.22 3.37 4.96
CA VAL A 91 8.29 4.24 4.46
C VAL A 91 7.83 5.69 4.38
N LEU A 92 8.70 6.61 4.78
CA LEU A 92 8.59 8.05 4.53
C LEU A 92 9.57 8.44 3.42
N LEU A 93 9.02 8.96 2.33
CA LEU A 93 9.77 9.48 1.19
C LEU A 93 9.79 11.01 1.23
N ARG A 94 10.97 11.60 1.22
CA ARG A 94 11.15 13.04 1.14
C ARG A 94 11.57 13.45 -0.26
N GLU A 95 10.79 14.35 -0.84
CA GLU A 95 11.10 15.04 -2.07
C GLU A 95 11.06 16.56 -1.80
N GLU A 96 11.58 17.37 -2.71
CA GLU A 96 11.66 18.81 -2.51
C GLU A 96 10.34 19.42 -1.99
N ASN A 97 9.23 19.11 -2.67
CA ASN A 97 7.90 19.66 -2.37
C ASN A 97 6.89 18.61 -1.87
N ARG A 98 7.35 17.40 -1.53
CA ARG A 98 6.46 16.31 -1.13
C ARG A 98 7.00 15.54 0.07
N ARG A 99 6.06 15.15 0.94
CA ARG A 99 6.28 14.18 2.01
C ARG A 99 5.29 13.06 1.80
N THR A 100 5.75 12.00 1.15
CA THR A 100 4.92 10.85 0.77
C THR A 100 5.15 9.71 1.75
N ILE A 101 4.09 9.09 2.24
CA ILE A 101 4.19 7.84 2.99
C ILE A 101 3.76 6.66 2.13
N CYS A 102 4.52 5.57 2.23
CA CYS A 102 4.17 4.27 1.68
C CYS A 102 3.76 3.36 2.84
N ILE A 103 2.52 2.90 2.83
CA ILE A 103 1.93 2.11 3.91
C ILE A 103 1.55 0.71 3.45
N SER A 104 1.60 -0.23 4.38
CA SER A 104 1.23 -1.63 4.23
C SER A 104 -0.25 -1.86 4.55
N SER A 105 -0.85 -2.87 3.95
CA SER A 105 -2.26 -3.26 4.14
C SER A 105 -2.43 -4.68 4.71
N GLN A 106 -1.40 -5.50 4.69
CA GLN A 106 -1.40 -6.89 5.19
C GLN A 106 -0.06 -7.23 5.84
N VAL A 107 -0.04 -8.26 6.66
CA VAL A 107 1.18 -8.94 7.10
C VAL A 107 1.52 -9.97 6.02
N GLY A 108 2.55 -9.68 5.20
CA GLY A 108 2.85 -10.45 3.99
C GLY A 108 1.94 -10.11 2.82
N CYS A 109 1.91 -10.97 1.78
CA CYS A 109 1.08 -10.79 0.59
C CYS A 109 0.82 -12.14 -0.10
N ALA A 110 -0.44 -12.44 -0.44
CA ALA A 110 -0.82 -13.70 -1.08
C ALA A 110 -0.67 -13.70 -2.61
N MET A 111 -0.29 -12.57 -3.23
CA MET A 111 -0.35 -12.43 -4.69
C MET A 111 0.76 -13.16 -5.44
N GLY A 112 1.84 -13.55 -4.75
CA GLY A 112 2.88 -14.42 -5.31
C GLY A 112 3.65 -13.80 -6.49
N CYS A 113 3.79 -12.46 -6.54
CA CYS A 113 4.63 -11.82 -7.55
C CYS A 113 6.09 -12.22 -7.32
N VAL A 114 6.70 -12.88 -8.30
CA VAL A 114 8.02 -13.52 -8.19
C VAL A 114 9.19 -12.56 -7.96
N PHE A 115 8.99 -11.29 -8.20
CA PHE A 115 9.99 -10.22 -8.04
C PHE A 115 9.83 -9.41 -6.75
N CYS A 116 8.84 -9.74 -5.90
CA CYS A 116 8.46 -8.92 -4.74
C CYS A 116 8.74 -9.66 -3.42
N ALA A 117 9.54 -9.04 -2.55
CA ALA A 117 9.89 -9.59 -1.25
C ALA A 117 8.68 -9.81 -0.33
N SER A 118 7.63 -8.99 -0.45
CA SER A 118 6.43 -9.11 0.39
C SER A 118 5.61 -10.38 0.13
N GLY A 119 5.76 -10.99 -1.05
CA GLY A 119 5.02 -12.19 -1.46
C GLY A 119 5.73 -13.50 -1.16
N LEU A 120 7.00 -13.49 -0.76
CA LEU A 120 7.82 -14.70 -0.60
C LEU A 120 7.28 -15.65 0.48
N ASP A 121 6.76 -15.10 1.57
CA ASP A 121 6.29 -15.87 2.73
C ASP A 121 4.75 -15.96 2.82
N GLY A 122 4.04 -15.60 1.73
CA GLY A 122 2.58 -15.57 1.71
C GLY A 122 1.99 -14.44 2.57
N VAL A 123 0.73 -14.59 2.96
CA VAL A 123 0.00 -13.63 3.80
C VAL A 123 -0.44 -14.30 5.10
N ASP A 124 -0.23 -13.63 6.24
CA ASP A 124 -0.76 -14.11 7.52
C ASP A 124 -2.16 -13.59 7.76
N ARG A 125 -2.35 -12.26 7.64
CA ARG A 125 -3.63 -11.60 7.84
C ARG A 125 -3.69 -10.20 7.25
N ASN A 126 -4.90 -9.70 7.16
CA ASN A 126 -5.16 -8.28 6.91
C ASN A 126 -4.78 -7.43 8.13
N LEU A 127 -4.31 -6.21 7.89
CA LEU A 127 -4.16 -5.21 8.94
C LEU A 127 -5.53 -4.65 9.33
N THR A 128 -5.67 -4.30 10.60
CA THR A 128 -6.84 -3.56 11.09
C THR A 128 -6.78 -2.09 10.66
N THR A 129 -7.90 -1.37 10.77
CA THR A 129 -7.93 0.07 10.49
C THR A 129 -6.97 0.83 11.40
N GLY A 130 -6.92 0.47 12.69
CA GLY A 130 -6.01 1.08 13.65
C GLY A 130 -4.54 0.86 13.29
N GLU A 131 -4.15 -0.36 12.91
CA GLU A 131 -2.78 -0.67 12.48
C GLU A 131 -2.38 0.07 11.20
N ILE A 132 -3.32 0.31 10.28
CA ILE A 132 -3.06 1.11 9.06
C ILE A 132 -2.90 2.58 9.44
N VAL A 133 -3.75 3.13 10.29
CA VAL A 133 -3.68 4.52 10.75
C VAL A 133 -2.40 4.76 11.57
N GLU A 134 -2.02 3.81 12.41
CA GLU A 134 -0.83 3.94 13.25
C GLU A 134 0.46 4.09 12.43
N GLN A 135 0.59 3.44 11.27
CA GLN A 135 1.70 3.68 10.35
C GLN A 135 1.78 5.16 9.95
N MET A 136 0.63 5.79 9.65
CA MET A 136 0.58 7.20 9.25
C MET A 136 1.00 8.12 10.41
N LEU A 137 0.53 7.83 11.63
CA LEU A 137 0.88 8.61 12.82
C LEU A 137 2.36 8.50 13.16
N ARG A 138 2.95 7.30 13.05
CA ARG A 138 4.37 7.07 13.31
C ARG A 138 5.26 7.76 12.27
N LEU A 139 4.93 7.63 10.99
CA LEU A 139 5.69 8.28 9.91
C LEU A 139 5.57 9.81 9.96
N GLN A 140 4.41 10.34 10.36
CA GLN A 140 4.24 11.79 10.55
C GLN A 140 5.18 12.36 11.62
N ARG A 141 5.44 11.60 12.70
CA ARG A 141 6.33 12.03 13.79
C ARG A 141 7.80 12.07 13.39
N LEU A 142 8.18 11.47 12.27
CA LEU A 142 9.54 11.61 11.72
C LEU A 142 9.76 12.98 11.06
N LEU A 143 8.68 13.73 10.81
CA LEU A 143 8.77 15.07 10.24
C LEU A 143 8.91 16.13 11.34
N PRO A 144 9.67 17.21 11.09
CA PRO A 144 9.64 18.42 11.92
C PRO A 144 8.19 18.93 12.10
N GLU A 145 7.92 19.66 13.17
CA GLU A 145 6.57 20.16 13.48
C GLU A 145 5.96 21.03 12.37
N GLN A 146 6.82 21.77 11.67
CA GLN A 146 6.40 22.68 10.59
C GLN A 146 6.08 21.93 9.29
N GLU A 147 6.53 20.68 9.16
CA GLU A 147 6.30 19.86 7.98
C GLU A 147 5.07 18.98 8.15
N ARG A 148 4.37 18.73 7.03
CA ARG A 148 3.17 17.89 6.99
C ARG A 148 3.29 16.82 5.91
N LEU A 149 2.70 15.67 6.17
CA LEU A 149 2.47 14.67 5.15
C LEU A 149 1.60 15.25 4.04
N SER A 150 1.94 14.96 2.80
CA SER A 150 1.26 15.51 1.63
C SER A 150 0.62 14.45 0.73
N HIS A 151 1.14 13.23 0.71
CA HIS A 151 0.70 12.14 -0.15
C HIS A 151 0.75 10.80 0.59
N ILE A 152 -0.16 9.90 0.21
CA ILE A 152 -0.18 8.51 0.68
C ILE A 152 -0.15 7.59 -0.54
N VAL A 153 0.71 6.59 -0.53
CA VAL A 153 0.67 5.46 -1.47
C VAL A 153 0.48 4.17 -0.68
N VAL A 154 -0.52 3.38 -1.04
CA VAL A 154 -0.75 2.06 -0.47
C VAL A 154 -0.05 1.07 -1.39
N MET A 155 1.29 1.01 -1.26
CA MET A 155 2.21 0.25 -2.10
C MET A 155 3.24 -0.52 -1.26
N GLY A 156 2.99 -0.64 0.05
CA GLY A 156 3.77 -1.43 0.96
C GLY A 156 3.43 -2.92 0.87
N MET A 157 3.48 -3.62 1.99
CA MET A 157 3.17 -5.04 2.06
C MET A 157 1.68 -5.30 1.92
N GLY A 158 1.30 -6.31 1.12
CA GLY A 158 -0.07 -6.77 0.94
C GLY A 158 -0.74 -6.31 -0.35
N GLU A 159 -1.92 -6.88 -0.61
CA GLU A 159 -2.85 -6.46 -1.67
C GLU A 159 -3.95 -5.57 -1.05
N PRO A 160 -3.93 -4.25 -1.32
CA PRO A 160 -4.87 -3.32 -0.68
C PRO A 160 -6.34 -3.64 -0.94
N LEU A 161 -6.66 -4.10 -2.15
CA LEU A 161 -8.06 -4.40 -2.50
C LEU A 161 -8.59 -5.67 -1.84
N ALA A 162 -7.72 -6.55 -1.32
CA ALA A 162 -8.11 -7.67 -0.48
C ALA A 162 -8.45 -7.23 0.96
N ASN A 163 -8.12 -5.99 1.33
CA ASN A 163 -8.38 -5.43 2.66
C ASN A 163 -9.18 -4.11 2.63
N LEU A 164 -10.07 -3.94 1.64
CA LEU A 164 -10.81 -2.69 1.45
C LEU A 164 -11.61 -2.26 2.68
N ASP A 165 -12.22 -3.19 3.40
CA ASP A 165 -13.09 -2.89 4.53
C ASP A 165 -12.36 -2.24 5.71
N ARG A 166 -11.06 -2.49 5.83
CA ARG A 166 -10.20 -1.86 6.85
C ARG A 166 -9.42 -0.66 6.30
N LEU A 167 -9.05 -0.74 5.03
CA LEU A 167 -8.27 0.30 4.38
C LEU A 167 -9.06 1.59 4.18
N LEU A 168 -10.29 1.50 3.64
CA LEU A 168 -11.06 2.69 3.32
C LEU A 168 -11.35 3.57 4.55
N PRO A 169 -11.80 3.02 5.71
CA PRO A 169 -11.95 3.83 6.91
C PRO A 169 -10.65 4.51 7.38
N ALA A 170 -9.48 3.87 7.19
CA ALA A 170 -8.20 4.46 7.53
C ALA A 170 -7.85 5.65 6.60
N LEU A 171 -8.09 5.50 5.30
CA LEU A 171 -7.86 6.56 4.32
C LEU A 171 -8.86 7.71 4.47
N ASP A 172 -10.11 7.43 4.86
CA ASP A 172 -11.11 8.45 5.14
C ASP A 172 -10.71 9.29 6.36
N GLN A 173 -10.18 8.65 7.42
CA GLN A 173 -9.62 9.37 8.57
C GLN A 173 -8.44 10.25 8.14
N ALA A 174 -7.52 9.75 7.31
CA ALA A 174 -6.40 10.54 6.79
C ALA A 174 -6.86 11.73 5.94
N SER A 175 -7.96 11.58 5.19
CA SER A 175 -8.50 12.63 4.31
C SER A 175 -9.36 13.65 5.06
N SER A 176 -9.82 13.32 6.25
CA SER A 176 -10.65 14.20 7.07
C SER A 176 -9.92 15.50 7.43
N PRO A 177 -10.63 16.65 7.48
CA PRO A 177 -10.08 17.89 8.02
C PRO A 177 -9.58 17.78 9.47
N ASP A 178 -10.19 16.89 10.26
CA ASP A 178 -9.76 16.60 11.65
C ASP A 178 -8.64 15.54 11.70
N GLY A 179 -8.27 14.94 10.55
CA GLY A 179 -7.17 14.00 10.36
C GLY A 179 -5.90 14.67 9.80
N LEU A 180 -5.26 14.01 8.83
CA LEU A 180 -4.09 14.56 8.13
C LEU A 180 -4.46 15.64 7.10
N GLY A 181 -5.72 15.77 6.72
CA GLY A 181 -6.19 16.72 5.71
C GLY A 181 -5.66 16.43 4.30
N ILE A 182 -5.21 15.21 4.03
CA ILE A 182 -4.66 14.83 2.73
C ILE A 182 -5.81 14.58 1.75
N SER A 183 -5.92 15.43 0.74
CA SER A 183 -6.93 15.25 -0.30
C SER A 183 -6.87 13.84 -0.92
N ALA A 184 -8.01 13.21 -1.14
CA ALA A 184 -8.11 11.91 -1.80
C ALA A 184 -7.39 11.86 -3.17
N ARG A 185 -7.23 13.00 -3.85
CA ARG A 185 -6.43 13.13 -5.08
C ARG A 185 -4.92 12.95 -4.86
N ARG A 186 -4.46 12.93 -3.63
CA ARG A 186 -3.06 12.73 -3.24
C ARG A 186 -2.85 11.37 -2.57
N ILE A 187 -3.86 10.49 -2.68
CA ILE A 187 -3.82 9.12 -2.17
C ILE A 187 -3.93 8.18 -3.37
N THR A 188 -2.99 7.25 -3.47
CA THR A 188 -2.97 6.23 -4.52
C THR A 188 -3.09 4.85 -3.89
N ILE A 189 -4.09 4.09 -4.32
CA ILE A 189 -4.25 2.68 -3.97
C ILE A 189 -3.66 1.87 -5.13
N SER A 190 -2.67 1.01 -4.82
CA SER A 190 -2.12 0.06 -5.78
C SER A 190 -2.84 -1.28 -5.67
N THR A 191 -2.92 -2.02 -6.77
CA THR A 191 -3.49 -3.37 -6.79
C THR A 191 -2.84 -4.21 -7.88
N VAL A 192 -2.71 -5.50 -7.62
CA VAL A 192 -2.32 -6.48 -8.65
C VAL A 192 -3.38 -6.59 -9.76
N GLY A 193 -4.57 -6.06 -9.52
CA GLY A 193 -5.70 -6.13 -10.44
C GLY A 193 -6.68 -7.24 -10.07
N LEU A 194 -7.49 -7.01 -9.04
CA LEU A 194 -8.60 -7.87 -8.64
C LEU A 194 -9.91 -7.28 -9.18
N PRO A 195 -10.46 -7.73 -10.34
CA PRO A 195 -11.54 -7.05 -11.03
C PRO A 195 -12.81 -6.87 -10.18
N PRO A 196 -13.27 -7.86 -9.39
CA PRO A 196 -14.42 -7.67 -8.51
C PRO A 196 -14.20 -6.57 -7.46
N ALA A 197 -12.99 -6.48 -6.90
CA ALA A 197 -12.66 -5.48 -5.89
C ALA A 197 -12.48 -4.08 -6.50
N ILE A 198 -11.91 -3.97 -7.72
CA ILE A 198 -11.87 -2.71 -8.49
C ILE A 198 -13.28 -2.21 -8.76
N THR A 199 -14.18 -3.08 -9.22
CA THR A 199 -15.59 -2.75 -9.46
C THR A 199 -16.30 -2.31 -8.17
N ARG A 200 -16.00 -2.98 -7.06
CA ARG A 200 -16.51 -2.58 -5.74
C ARG A 200 -16.02 -1.18 -5.35
N LEU A 201 -14.73 -0.89 -5.55
CA LEU A 201 -14.15 0.41 -5.27
C LEU A 201 -14.78 1.52 -6.14
N ALA A 202 -15.09 1.23 -7.41
CA ALA A 202 -15.80 2.12 -8.30
C ALA A 202 -17.20 2.48 -7.76
N LYS A 203 -17.98 1.48 -7.34
CA LYS A 203 -19.34 1.66 -6.78
C LYS A 203 -19.38 2.49 -5.50
N LEU A 204 -18.31 2.52 -4.72
CA LEU A 204 -18.20 3.33 -3.52
C LEU A 204 -17.93 4.82 -3.81
N ASN A 205 -17.95 5.23 -5.09
CA ASN A 205 -17.65 6.59 -5.55
C ASN A 205 -16.32 7.12 -4.97
N SER A 206 -15.35 6.23 -4.88
CA SER A 206 -14.03 6.52 -4.36
C SER A 206 -13.34 7.58 -5.21
N ARG A 207 -12.69 8.54 -4.54
CA ARG A 207 -11.95 9.63 -5.19
C ARG A 207 -10.44 9.40 -5.20
N TYR A 208 -9.97 8.22 -4.85
CA TYR A 208 -8.57 7.85 -4.81
C TYR A 208 -8.01 7.60 -6.23
N HIS A 209 -6.73 7.82 -6.43
CA HIS A 209 -6.05 7.34 -7.63
C HIS A 209 -5.88 5.83 -7.56
N LEU A 210 -6.06 5.15 -8.70
CA LEU A 210 -5.83 3.71 -8.81
C LEU A 210 -4.55 3.47 -9.62
N ALA A 211 -3.65 2.65 -9.05
CA ALA A 211 -2.47 2.14 -9.74
C ALA A 211 -2.63 0.63 -9.91
N VAL A 212 -2.59 0.15 -11.15
CA VAL A 212 -2.73 -1.28 -11.46
C VAL A 212 -1.37 -1.85 -11.82
N SER A 213 -0.93 -2.83 -11.05
CA SER A 213 0.30 -3.59 -11.26
C SER A 213 0.15 -4.54 -12.44
N LEU A 214 0.51 -4.07 -13.64
CA LEU A 214 0.38 -4.83 -14.88
C LEU A 214 1.57 -5.76 -15.10
N HIS A 215 2.79 -5.22 -15.10
CA HIS A 215 4.10 -5.87 -15.14
C HIS A 215 4.40 -6.73 -16.37
N ALA A 216 3.43 -7.08 -17.19
CA ALA A 216 3.59 -7.80 -18.45
C ALA A 216 2.64 -7.26 -19.53
N PRO A 217 2.98 -7.38 -20.82
CA PRO A 217 2.14 -6.92 -21.92
C PRO A 217 1.16 -7.96 -22.42
N ASN A 218 1.25 -9.22 -21.96
CA ASN A 218 0.40 -10.35 -22.33
C ASN A 218 0.23 -11.32 -21.17
N ASP A 219 -0.77 -12.19 -21.26
CA ASP A 219 -1.13 -13.13 -20.19
C ASP A 219 -0.08 -14.22 -19.98
N GLU A 220 0.58 -14.68 -21.05
CA GLU A 220 1.61 -15.72 -20.98
C GLU A 220 2.72 -15.27 -20.00
N LEU A 221 3.33 -14.12 -20.27
CA LEU A 221 4.38 -13.58 -19.43
C LEU A 221 3.87 -13.16 -18.05
N ARG A 222 2.64 -12.62 -17.98
CA ARG A 222 2.07 -12.22 -16.71
C ARG A 222 1.80 -13.40 -15.78
N ASN A 223 1.40 -14.55 -16.33
CA ASN A 223 1.20 -15.78 -15.55
C ASN A 223 2.51 -16.27 -14.92
N GLU A 224 3.64 -16.05 -15.59
CA GLU A 224 4.97 -16.42 -15.08
C GLU A 224 5.43 -15.52 -13.92
N ILE A 225 5.15 -14.20 -13.99
CA ILE A 225 5.69 -13.25 -13.03
C ILE A 225 4.68 -12.74 -11.99
N VAL A 226 3.38 -12.94 -12.22
CA VAL A 226 2.27 -12.56 -11.34
C VAL A 226 1.25 -13.70 -11.31
N HIS A 227 1.49 -14.69 -10.48
CA HIS A 227 0.79 -15.98 -10.52
C HIS A 227 -0.74 -15.89 -10.42
N VAL A 228 -1.27 -14.90 -9.70
CA VAL A 228 -2.72 -14.70 -9.59
C VAL A 228 -3.39 -14.41 -10.95
N ASN A 229 -2.62 -14.02 -11.98
CA ASN A 229 -3.14 -13.73 -13.31
C ASN A 229 -3.75 -14.94 -14.00
N SER A 230 -3.26 -16.17 -13.73
CA SER A 230 -3.78 -17.40 -14.34
C SER A 230 -5.30 -17.58 -14.17
N ASN A 231 -5.88 -16.94 -13.16
CA ASN A 231 -7.32 -16.99 -12.87
C ASN A 231 -8.07 -15.70 -13.27
N ILE A 232 -7.38 -14.68 -13.82
CA ILE A 232 -7.98 -13.35 -14.04
C ILE A 232 -7.89 -12.93 -15.50
N GLY A 233 -6.67 -12.86 -16.05
CA GLY A 233 -6.37 -12.36 -17.39
C GLY A 233 -6.31 -10.82 -17.47
N ILE A 234 -5.39 -10.33 -18.33
CA ILE A 234 -5.11 -8.90 -18.50
C ILE A 234 -6.35 -8.13 -18.98
N GLN A 235 -7.10 -8.69 -19.94
CA GLN A 235 -8.25 -7.99 -20.50
C GLN A 235 -9.31 -7.69 -19.42
N THR A 236 -9.60 -8.65 -18.56
CA THR A 236 -10.57 -8.47 -17.46
C THR A 236 -10.11 -7.39 -16.47
N ILE A 237 -8.79 -7.31 -16.23
CA ILE A 237 -8.21 -6.26 -15.40
C ILE A 237 -8.37 -4.88 -16.04
N LEU A 238 -8.09 -4.79 -17.34
CA LEU A 238 -8.22 -3.55 -18.10
C LEU A 238 -9.67 -3.06 -18.14
N ASP A 239 -10.63 -3.96 -18.39
CA ASP A 239 -12.05 -3.61 -18.40
C ASP A 239 -12.52 -3.08 -17.04
N ALA A 240 -12.07 -3.70 -15.94
CA ALA A 240 -12.38 -3.22 -14.60
C ALA A 240 -11.73 -1.87 -14.31
N ALA A 241 -10.49 -1.65 -14.76
CA ALA A 241 -9.78 -0.39 -14.60
C ALA A 241 -10.43 0.73 -15.44
N ASP A 242 -10.81 0.46 -16.68
CA ASP A 242 -11.53 1.39 -17.55
C ASP A 242 -12.88 1.78 -16.93
N HIS A 243 -13.62 0.81 -16.41
CA HIS A 243 -14.87 1.08 -15.66
C HIS A 243 -14.63 1.95 -14.42
N TYR A 244 -13.55 1.70 -13.65
CA TYR A 244 -13.19 2.55 -12.53
C TYR A 244 -12.93 4.00 -12.97
N PHE A 245 -12.24 4.18 -14.10
CA PHE A 245 -11.97 5.52 -14.66
C PHE A 245 -13.26 6.23 -15.08
N GLU A 246 -14.15 5.54 -15.77
CA GLU A 246 -15.45 6.07 -16.20
C GLU A 246 -16.30 6.57 -15.02
N VAL A 247 -16.38 5.79 -13.94
CA VAL A 247 -17.17 6.12 -12.76
C VAL A 247 -16.50 7.22 -11.92
N SER A 248 -15.21 7.08 -11.65
CA SER A 248 -14.50 7.96 -10.71
C SER A 248 -13.95 9.23 -11.35
N SER A 249 -13.74 9.24 -12.67
CA SER A 249 -12.99 10.27 -13.41
C SER A 249 -11.60 10.51 -12.80
N ARG A 250 -11.02 9.48 -12.17
CA ARG A 250 -9.71 9.55 -11.53
C ARG A 250 -8.64 8.97 -12.42
N ARG A 251 -7.46 9.58 -12.35
CA ARG A 251 -6.28 9.13 -13.08
C ARG A 251 -6.00 7.66 -12.79
N LEU A 252 -5.89 6.86 -13.85
CA LEU A 252 -5.34 5.52 -13.81
C LEU A 252 -3.83 5.56 -14.04
N THR A 253 -3.13 4.74 -13.31
CA THR A 253 -1.72 4.45 -13.55
C THR A 253 -1.56 2.95 -13.72
N PHE A 254 -0.81 2.53 -14.74
CA PHE A 254 -0.31 1.15 -14.81
C PHE A 254 1.14 1.12 -14.36
N GLU A 255 1.45 0.21 -13.45
CA GLU A 255 2.80 -0.01 -12.95
C GLU A 255 3.44 -1.16 -13.73
N TYR A 256 4.68 -0.97 -14.17
CA TYR A 256 5.44 -1.95 -14.92
C TYR A 256 6.85 -2.07 -14.34
N VAL A 257 7.08 -3.10 -13.52
CA VAL A 257 8.43 -3.43 -13.05
C VAL A 257 9.20 -4.03 -14.21
N LEU A 258 10.32 -3.44 -14.56
CA LEU A 258 11.15 -3.84 -15.70
C LEU A 258 12.26 -4.77 -15.23
N LEU A 259 12.16 -6.05 -15.60
CA LEU A 259 13.06 -7.14 -15.24
C LEU A 259 13.98 -7.46 -16.42
N ALA A 260 15.29 -7.50 -16.19
CA ALA A 260 16.28 -7.82 -17.22
C ALA A 260 16.04 -9.21 -17.82
N ASP A 261 16.03 -9.28 -19.14
CA ASP A 261 15.89 -10.51 -19.94
C ASP A 261 14.53 -11.23 -19.80
N VAL A 262 13.60 -10.68 -19.00
CA VAL A 262 12.27 -11.24 -18.75
C VAL A 262 11.20 -10.49 -19.52
N ASN A 263 11.00 -9.19 -19.20
CA ASN A 263 9.92 -8.36 -19.75
C ASN A 263 10.41 -7.03 -20.36
N ASP A 264 11.73 -6.89 -20.58
CA ASP A 264 12.40 -5.65 -21.03
C ASP A 264 12.75 -5.63 -22.53
N ARG A 265 12.31 -6.62 -23.29
CA ARG A 265 12.59 -6.74 -24.73
C ARG A 265 11.79 -5.73 -25.54
N PRO A 266 12.28 -5.32 -26.75
CA PRO A 266 11.55 -4.43 -27.66
C PRO A 266 10.13 -4.93 -28.00
N GLU A 267 9.95 -6.25 -28.19
CA GLU A 267 8.67 -6.87 -28.48
C GLU A 267 7.65 -6.60 -27.37
N HIS A 268 8.08 -6.69 -26.11
CA HIS A 268 7.24 -6.39 -24.95
C HIS A 268 6.82 -4.92 -24.90
N ALA A 269 7.73 -3.99 -25.28
CA ALA A 269 7.40 -2.57 -25.37
C ALA A 269 6.35 -2.30 -26.47
N HIS A 270 6.46 -2.95 -27.64
CA HIS A 270 5.48 -2.85 -28.71
C HIS A 270 4.11 -3.42 -28.32
N GLN A 271 4.07 -4.59 -27.70
CA GLN A 271 2.83 -5.19 -27.19
C GLN A 271 2.16 -4.28 -26.14
N LEU A 272 2.95 -3.78 -25.18
CA LEU A 272 2.47 -2.87 -24.14
C LEU A 272 1.93 -1.56 -24.73
N ALA A 273 2.61 -1.00 -25.73
CA ALA A 273 2.14 0.17 -26.45
C ALA A 273 0.80 -0.08 -27.14
N SER A 274 0.63 -1.24 -27.79
CA SER A 274 -0.62 -1.62 -28.44
C SER A 274 -1.75 -1.80 -27.42
N LEU A 275 -1.46 -2.39 -26.28
CA LEU A 275 -2.41 -2.63 -25.20
C LEU A 275 -2.95 -1.31 -24.58
N LEU A 276 -2.11 -0.28 -24.50
CA LEU A 276 -2.42 0.98 -23.80
C LEU A 276 -2.80 2.14 -24.73
N LYS A 277 -2.61 2.02 -26.05
CA LYS A 277 -2.74 3.12 -27.02
C LYS A 277 -4.08 3.86 -26.98
N ALA A 278 -5.18 3.17 -26.67
CA ALA A 278 -6.53 3.75 -26.66
C ALA A 278 -6.92 4.33 -25.28
N ARG A 279 -6.03 4.28 -24.27
CA ARG A 279 -6.33 4.61 -22.89
C ARG A 279 -5.65 5.91 -22.43
N ASN A 280 -6.41 6.75 -21.75
CA ASN A 280 -5.84 7.94 -21.08
C ASN A 280 -5.25 7.57 -19.72
N VAL A 281 -4.08 6.95 -19.74
CA VAL A 281 -3.40 6.42 -18.56
C VAL A 281 -1.97 6.93 -18.46
N LEU A 282 -1.39 6.86 -17.27
CA LEU A 282 0.05 6.98 -17.07
C LEU A 282 0.63 5.57 -16.94
N LEU A 283 1.65 5.25 -17.71
CA LEU A 283 2.47 4.08 -17.50
C LEU A 283 3.70 4.46 -16.65
N ASN A 284 3.77 3.92 -15.46
CA ASN A 284 4.89 4.11 -14.54
C ASN A 284 5.84 2.92 -14.66
N VAL A 285 6.98 3.12 -15.29
CA VAL A 285 8.00 2.08 -15.48
C VAL A 285 9.00 2.14 -14.34
N ILE A 286 9.17 1.02 -13.67
CA ILE A 286 10.02 0.88 -12.48
C ILE A 286 11.16 -0.08 -12.83
N PRO A 287 12.39 0.40 -13.08
CA PRO A 287 13.53 -0.49 -13.14
C PRO A 287 13.61 -1.34 -11.87
N TYR A 288 13.77 -2.64 -12.02
CA TYR A 288 13.72 -3.57 -10.90
C TYR A 288 14.70 -3.18 -9.77
N ASN A 289 14.22 -3.21 -8.55
CA ASN A 289 15.04 -3.04 -7.36
C ASN A 289 15.43 -4.44 -6.87
N PRO A 290 16.73 -4.81 -6.85
CA PRO A 290 17.16 -6.14 -6.48
C PRO A 290 16.67 -6.51 -5.08
N VAL A 291 16.19 -7.73 -4.95
CA VAL A 291 15.76 -8.33 -3.69
C VAL A 291 16.70 -9.49 -3.38
N ALA A 292 17.27 -9.50 -2.18
CA ALA A 292 18.17 -10.56 -1.75
C ALA A 292 17.48 -11.94 -1.83
N GLY A 293 18.13 -12.90 -2.49
CA GLY A 293 17.61 -14.25 -2.68
C GLY A 293 16.75 -14.44 -3.94
N LEU A 294 16.43 -13.38 -4.71
CA LEU A 294 15.71 -13.49 -5.97
C LEU A 294 16.69 -13.43 -7.17
N PRO A 295 16.43 -14.20 -8.26
CA PRO A 295 17.34 -14.31 -9.40
C PRO A 295 17.27 -13.13 -10.36
N TYR A 296 16.36 -12.18 -10.16
CA TYR A 296 16.09 -11.10 -11.10
C TYR A 296 17.13 -9.97 -11.02
N ARG A 297 17.29 -9.28 -12.13
CA ARG A 297 18.28 -8.21 -12.29
C ARG A 297 17.64 -6.95 -12.86
N THR A 298 18.21 -5.80 -12.52
CA THR A 298 17.87 -4.52 -13.16
C THR A 298 18.32 -4.54 -14.62
N PRO A 299 17.48 -4.11 -15.57
CA PRO A 299 17.90 -3.97 -16.98
C PRO A 299 19.03 -2.99 -17.17
N SER A 300 19.81 -3.20 -18.23
CA SER A 300 20.86 -2.26 -18.63
C SER A 300 20.26 -0.91 -19.05
N SER A 301 21.05 0.16 -18.93
CA SER A 301 20.64 1.50 -19.39
C SER A 301 20.25 1.52 -20.88
N LYS A 302 20.89 0.68 -21.72
CA LYS A 302 20.56 0.51 -23.13
C LYS A 302 19.18 -0.12 -23.30
N ALA A 303 18.86 -1.19 -22.57
CA ALA A 303 17.54 -1.84 -22.62
C ALA A 303 16.44 -0.88 -22.16
N ILE A 304 16.65 -0.19 -21.03
CA ILE A 304 15.72 0.85 -20.53
C ILE A 304 15.52 1.96 -21.59
N GLY A 305 16.61 2.44 -22.21
CA GLY A 305 16.55 3.47 -23.23
C GLY A 305 15.76 3.04 -24.47
N ASN A 306 15.98 1.81 -24.95
CA ASN A 306 15.24 1.25 -26.08
C ASN A 306 13.76 1.06 -25.77
N PHE A 307 13.44 0.48 -24.62
CA PHE A 307 12.07 0.29 -24.14
C PHE A 307 11.31 1.63 -24.06
N ARG A 308 11.98 2.64 -23.49
CA ARG A 308 11.46 4.01 -23.39
C ARG A 308 11.20 4.63 -24.78
N ALA A 309 12.14 4.49 -25.70
CA ALA A 309 12.04 5.08 -27.04
C ALA A 309 10.83 4.52 -27.81
N ILE A 310 10.58 3.21 -27.73
CA ILE A 310 9.44 2.54 -28.36
C ILE A 310 8.12 3.08 -27.81
N LEU A 311 7.98 3.16 -26.49
CA LEU A 311 6.76 3.66 -25.85
C LEU A 311 6.49 5.13 -26.18
N LEU A 312 7.53 5.98 -26.18
CA LEU A 312 7.40 7.39 -26.56
C LEU A 312 7.01 7.56 -28.03
N LYS A 313 7.59 6.76 -28.94
CA LYS A 313 7.24 6.76 -30.37
C LYS A 313 5.77 6.35 -30.58
N ALA A 314 5.24 5.52 -29.71
CA ALA A 314 3.83 5.13 -29.71
C ALA A 314 2.90 6.13 -29.00
N ASN A 315 3.40 7.28 -28.56
CA ASN A 315 2.67 8.31 -27.80
C ASN A 315 2.05 7.80 -26.49
N ILE A 316 2.69 6.83 -25.83
CA ILE A 316 2.26 6.40 -24.50
C ILE A 316 2.80 7.42 -23.47
N ASN A 317 1.91 7.88 -22.56
CA ASN A 317 2.31 8.74 -21.46
C ASN A 317 3.06 7.90 -20.41
N ILE A 318 4.38 8.08 -20.34
CA ILE A 318 5.27 7.26 -19.51
C ILE A 318 6.03 8.11 -18.50
N GLN A 319 6.30 7.49 -17.35
CA GLN A 319 7.22 8.00 -16.34
C GLN A 319 8.15 6.87 -15.89
N PHE A 320 9.45 7.13 -15.86
CA PHE A 320 10.41 6.20 -15.24
C PHE A 320 10.67 6.65 -13.81
N ARG A 321 10.43 5.75 -12.86
CA ARG A 321 10.70 6.02 -11.45
C ARG A 321 12.19 5.99 -11.15
N GLN A 322 12.65 6.99 -10.41
CA GLN A 322 13.95 6.94 -9.77
C GLN A 322 13.86 6.10 -8.50
N ARG A 323 14.91 5.35 -8.21
CA ARG A 323 15.04 4.61 -6.95
C ARG A 323 15.15 5.57 -5.79
N LYS A 324 14.52 5.22 -4.69
CA LYS A 324 14.58 5.92 -3.41
C LYS A 324 14.77 4.88 -2.29
N GLY A 325 15.68 5.18 -1.33
CA GLY A 325 15.93 4.30 -0.20
C GLY A 325 16.53 2.94 -0.57
N ASP A 326 17.33 2.87 -1.64
CA ASP A 326 17.92 1.62 -2.15
C ASP A 326 18.90 1.00 -1.12
N ASP A 327 19.62 1.83 -0.39
CA ASP A 327 20.59 1.46 0.64
C ASP A 327 19.98 0.87 1.92
N ILE A 328 18.66 1.02 2.09
CA ILE A 328 17.91 0.52 3.24
C ILE A 328 16.77 -0.44 2.84
N ASP A 329 16.79 -0.99 1.62
CA ASP A 329 15.71 -1.85 1.09
C ASP A 329 14.31 -1.22 1.25
N ALA A 330 14.17 0.08 0.97
CA ALA A 330 12.90 0.80 1.08
C ALA A 330 12.20 1.04 -0.25
N ALA A 331 12.77 0.57 -1.36
CA ALA A 331 12.18 0.73 -2.68
C ALA A 331 11.02 -0.26 -2.91
N CYS A 332 10.20 0.03 -3.93
CA CYS A 332 9.06 -0.82 -4.28
C CYS A 332 9.49 -2.27 -4.52
N GLY A 333 8.79 -3.21 -3.90
CA GLY A 333 9.05 -4.64 -3.98
C GLY A 333 10.07 -5.18 -2.97
N GLN A 334 10.76 -4.32 -2.20
CA GLN A 334 11.80 -4.73 -1.24
C GLN A 334 11.28 -4.92 0.18
N LEU A 335 10.09 -4.39 0.52
CA LEU A 335 9.53 -4.48 1.87
C LEU A 335 9.15 -5.93 2.20
N ARG A 336 9.59 -6.41 3.38
CA ARG A 336 9.32 -7.77 3.82
C ARG A 336 9.23 -7.90 5.34
N ARG A 337 8.67 -9.01 5.79
CA ARG A 337 8.79 -9.44 7.18
C ARG A 337 10.25 -9.78 7.45
N LYS A 338 10.93 -9.02 8.30
CA LYS A 338 12.18 -9.49 8.88
C LYS A 338 11.83 -10.41 10.05
N THR A 339 11.59 -11.69 9.78
CA THR A 339 11.63 -12.68 10.85
C THR A 339 13.08 -12.87 11.23
N VAL A 340 13.41 -12.72 12.52
CA VAL A 340 14.65 -13.22 13.08
C VAL A 340 14.54 -14.75 13.10
N LYS A 341 14.64 -15.39 11.95
CA LYS A 341 15.00 -16.78 11.82
C LYS A 341 16.38 -16.79 11.18
N THR A 342 17.34 -17.19 11.99
CA THR A 342 18.68 -17.62 11.62
C THR A 342 18.67 -18.34 10.28
N THR A 343 19.48 -17.82 9.37
CA THR A 343 20.07 -18.40 8.18
C THR A 343 19.91 -19.91 8.04
N GLU A 344 18.92 -20.33 7.27
CA GLU A 344 19.00 -21.50 6.41
C GLU A 344 18.42 -21.10 5.06
N LEU A 345 19.29 -21.12 4.06
CA LEU A 345 18.90 -20.99 2.66
C LEU A 345 17.99 -22.19 2.37
N VAL A 346 16.71 -21.95 2.24
CA VAL A 346 15.78 -22.96 1.76
C VAL A 346 15.94 -23.01 0.24
N ASP A 347 16.43 -24.14 -0.26
CA ASP A 347 16.36 -24.49 -1.67
C ASP A 347 14.88 -24.40 -2.12
N ILE A 348 14.61 -23.47 -3.02
CA ILE A 348 13.27 -23.27 -3.56
C ILE A 348 13.07 -24.31 -4.65
N GLU A 349 12.46 -25.45 -4.31
CA GLU A 349 11.82 -26.29 -5.32
C GLU A 349 10.65 -25.52 -5.95
N PRO A 350 10.41 -25.68 -7.28
CA PRO A 350 9.29 -25.01 -7.93
C PRO A 350 7.98 -25.47 -7.30
N LEU A 351 7.23 -24.51 -6.72
CA LEU A 351 5.93 -24.72 -6.07
C LEU A 351 4.87 -25.15 -7.08
N ASN A 352 4.74 -26.46 -7.29
CA ASN A 352 3.72 -27.10 -8.12
C ASN A 352 2.44 -27.44 -7.35
N SER A 353 2.14 -26.80 -6.24
CA SER A 353 0.79 -26.90 -5.62
C SER A 353 0.59 -25.87 -4.50
N VAL A 354 0.05 -24.71 -4.81
CA VAL A 354 -0.65 -23.91 -3.79
C VAL A 354 -2.14 -24.08 -4.01
N SER A 355 -2.75 -24.91 -3.18
CA SER A 355 -4.20 -25.05 -3.09
C SER A 355 -4.81 -23.74 -2.57
N TYR A 356 -5.60 -23.08 -3.39
CA TYR A 356 -6.35 -21.84 -3.10
C TYR A 356 -7.55 -22.07 -2.16
N THR A 357 -7.40 -22.82 -1.08
CA THR A 357 -8.54 -23.18 -0.19
C THR A 357 -8.98 -22.08 0.77
N HIS A 358 -8.40 -20.87 0.76
CA HIS A 358 -8.75 -19.81 1.70
C HIS A 358 -9.21 -18.47 1.10
N LEU A 359 -9.57 -18.44 -0.19
CA LEU A 359 -10.28 -17.30 -0.78
C LEU A 359 -11.78 -17.59 -0.98
N THR A 360 -12.43 -18.23 -0.04
CA THR A 360 -13.89 -18.23 0.00
C THR A 360 -14.36 -16.93 0.65
N LEU A 361 -14.91 -16.05 -0.17
CA LEU A 361 -15.78 -14.96 0.28
C LEU A 361 -16.89 -15.58 1.17
N PRO A 362 -17.26 -14.94 2.28
CA PRO A 362 -18.38 -15.43 3.08
C PRO A 362 -19.63 -15.40 2.21
N THR A 363 -20.14 -16.56 1.86
CA THR A 363 -21.48 -16.72 1.29
C THR A 363 -22.48 -16.30 2.35
N LYS A 364 -23.42 -15.43 1.98
CA LYS A 364 -24.62 -15.11 2.75
C LYS A 364 -25.26 -16.41 3.22
N ARG A 365 -25.45 -16.56 4.52
CA ARG A 365 -26.50 -17.43 5.05
C ARG A 365 -27.82 -16.66 4.89
N GLU A 366 -28.68 -17.17 4.03
CA GLU A 366 -30.11 -16.89 4.09
C GLU A 366 -30.68 -17.54 5.36
N VAL A 367 -31.31 -16.76 6.20
CA VAL A 367 -32.61 -17.04 6.83
C VAL A 367 -33.28 -15.70 7.09
#